data_fcd1a71370d7ed860e29a6b83dd16c69
#
_entry.id   fcd1a71370d7ed860e29a6b83dd16c69
#
_cell.length_a   1.000
_cell.length_b   1.000
_cell.length_c   1.000
_cell.angle_alpha   90.00
_cell.angle_beta   90.00
_cell.angle_gamma   90.00
#
_symmetry.space_group_name_H-M   'P 1'
#
loop_
_entity.id
_entity.type
_entity.pdbx_description
1 polymer ?
#
loop_
_entity_poly.entity_id
_entity_poly.type
_entity_poly.pdbx_seq_one_letter_code
_entity_poly.pdbx_strand_id
1 'polypeptide(L)'
;MLERAGICAGVVLFGSMATHAQITPPSTLNRTVNLNYVYAAELGFGGYSLAGLTAQVYTLPLDYTVHDVLHDGWALRILAPVQLGLYSLKVTDTNGERISIDQQSVALMPGAELEIPAGKRTVFKPFAQFGVGHTFGVDAGSPNFYVFLAGARAVSQWHAGVTTISLGDAIIFAGDSPIGSGFSEHYVSLQLGLEVRHPLGFRVGSLAPDLGVYTIYYYYPVPLAFSRFLEPELKIVNQGEIGFSIGSATQFRWLGLSNPRIGAGFIFGGGLTVLRINFGFHL
;
A
#
# COMPACT_ATOMS: atom_id res chain seq x y z
N MET A 1 16.09 39.16 -13.42
CA MET A 1 15.41 38.32 -14.42
C MET A 1 14.52 37.34 -13.68
N LEU A 2 13.23 37.62 -13.68
CA LEU A 2 12.22 36.79 -13.00
C LEU A 2 11.77 35.72 -14.01
N GLU A 3 12.20 34.48 -13.82
CA GLU A 3 11.59 33.32 -14.49
C GLU A 3 10.24 33.01 -13.84
N ARG A 4 9.19 33.23 -14.60
CA ARG A 4 7.83 32.81 -14.26
C ARG A 4 7.72 31.29 -14.50
N ALA A 5 7.76 30.49 -13.45
CA ALA A 5 7.34 29.09 -13.51
C ALA A 5 5.82 29.05 -13.54
N GLY A 6 5.25 28.75 -14.71
CA GLY A 6 3.83 28.48 -14.88
C GLY A 6 3.47 27.13 -14.24
N ILE A 7 2.71 27.16 -13.15
CA ILE A 7 2.13 25.96 -12.56
C ILE A 7 0.84 25.67 -13.34
N CYS A 8 0.87 24.67 -14.23
CA CYS A 8 -0.34 24.07 -14.79
C CYS A 8 -0.91 23.08 -13.76
N ALA A 9 -1.85 23.52 -12.94
CA ALA A 9 -2.67 22.66 -12.11
C ALA A 9 -3.73 21.99 -12.99
N GLY A 10 -3.45 20.77 -13.45
CA GLY A 10 -4.45 19.93 -14.09
C GLY A 10 -5.38 19.35 -13.03
N VAL A 11 -6.61 19.87 -12.92
CA VAL A 11 -7.67 19.25 -12.13
C VAL A 11 -8.21 18.07 -12.92
N VAL A 12 -7.90 16.85 -12.48
CA VAL A 12 -8.47 15.63 -13.03
C VAL A 12 -9.75 15.32 -12.26
N LEU A 13 -10.90 15.53 -12.91
CA LEU A 13 -12.20 15.13 -12.40
C LEU A 13 -12.40 13.62 -12.61
N PHE A 14 -12.45 12.87 -11.54
CA PHE A 14 -12.75 11.44 -11.56
C PHE A 14 -14.26 11.21 -11.60
N GLY A 15 -14.76 10.69 -12.74
CA GLY A 15 -16.10 10.16 -12.85
C GLY A 15 -16.15 8.73 -12.29
N SER A 16 -16.80 8.53 -11.16
CA SER A 16 -17.00 7.21 -10.57
C SER A 16 -18.18 6.51 -11.27
N MET A 17 -17.90 5.47 -12.07
CA MET A 17 -18.92 4.48 -12.44
C MET A 17 -18.86 3.34 -11.42
N ALA A 18 -19.78 3.35 -10.47
CA ALA A 18 -20.01 2.21 -9.58
C ALA A 18 -20.76 1.13 -10.35
N THR A 19 -20.06 0.13 -10.87
CA THR A 19 -20.67 -1.09 -11.39
C THR A 19 -20.89 -2.06 -10.22
N HIS A 20 -22.15 -2.29 -9.85
CA HIS A 20 -22.52 -3.36 -8.92
C HIS A 20 -22.38 -4.70 -9.65
N ALA A 21 -21.36 -5.46 -9.34
CA ALA A 21 -21.23 -6.84 -9.78
C ALA A 21 -22.16 -7.72 -8.92
N GLN A 22 -23.16 -8.34 -9.55
CA GLN A 22 -24.03 -9.32 -8.92
C GLN A 22 -23.33 -10.69 -8.98
N ILE A 23 -23.00 -11.27 -7.83
CA ILE A 23 -22.21 -12.48 -7.70
C ILE A 23 -23.14 -13.69 -7.61
N THR A 24 -23.01 -14.64 -8.54
CA THR A 24 -23.66 -15.95 -8.48
C THR A 24 -22.65 -16.96 -7.92
N PRO A 25 -22.90 -17.61 -6.78
CA PRO A 25 -21.95 -18.55 -6.20
C PRO A 25 -21.81 -19.82 -7.05
N PRO A 26 -20.60 -20.37 -7.20
CA PRO A 26 -20.37 -21.62 -7.91
C PRO A 26 -20.92 -22.83 -7.15
N SER A 27 -21.40 -23.83 -7.88
CA SER A 27 -22.06 -25.02 -7.37
C SER A 27 -21.16 -26.03 -6.63
N THR A 28 -19.86 -25.81 -6.59
CA THR A 28 -18.89 -26.61 -5.81
C THR A 28 -17.84 -25.67 -5.21
N LEU A 29 -17.94 -25.43 -3.90
CA LEU A 29 -16.92 -24.72 -3.14
C LEU A 29 -15.65 -25.57 -3.04
N ASN A 30 -14.74 -25.38 -4.00
CA ASN A 30 -13.36 -25.78 -3.82
C ASN A 30 -12.73 -24.76 -2.85
N ARG A 31 -12.42 -25.15 -1.61
CA ARG A 31 -12.19 -24.29 -0.44
C ARG A 31 -10.87 -23.48 -0.44
N THR A 32 -10.19 -23.35 -1.55
CA THR A 32 -9.00 -22.50 -1.69
C THR A 32 -9.39 -21.07 -2.02
N VAL A 33 -9.51 -20.22 -1.03
CA VAL A 33 -9.74 -18.78 -1.19
C VAL A 33 -8.41 -18.09 -1.43
N ASN A 34 -8.23 -17.48 -2.60
CA ASN A 34 -7.07 -16.62 -2.82
C ASN A 34 -7.38 -15.22 -2.30
N LEU A 35 -6.72 -14.83 -1.23
CA LEU A 35 -6.93 -13.57 -0.52
C LEU A 35 -5.98 -12.46 -0.96
N ASN A 36 -5.14 -12.71 -1.98
CA ASN A 36 -4.12 -11.79 -2.46
C ASN A 36 -3.28 -11.24 -1.30
N TYR A 37 -2.47 -12.12 -0.70
CA TYR A 37 -1.65 -11.78 0.47
C TYR A 37 -0.65 -10.67 0.19
N VAL A 38 -0.19 -10.56 -1.05
CA VAL A 38 0.74 -9.50 -1.44
C VAL A 38 0.08 -8.13 -1.46
N TYR A 39 -1.19 -8.02 -1.86
CA TYR A 39 -1.92 -6.75 -1.74
C TYR A 39 -2.08 -6.34 -0.28
N ALA A 40 -2.40 -7.31 0.59
CA ALA A 40 -2.43 -7.08 2.02
C ALA A 40 -1.07 -6.59 2.55
N ALA A 41 0.03 -7.13 2.01
CA ALA A 41 1.39 -6.71 2.38
C ALA A 41 1.70 -5.28 1.93
N GLU A 42 1.31 -4.88 0.73
CA GLU A 42 1.47 -3.51 0.22
C GLU A 42 0.60 -2.52 0.99
N LEU A 43 -0.59 -2.94 1.42
CA LEU A 43 -1.53 -2.10 2.16
C LEU A 43 -0.94 -1.57 3.46
N GLY A 44 -0.13 -2.35 4.14
CA GLY A 44 0.48 -2.00 5.41
C GLY A 44 -0.46 -2.22 6.60
N PHE A 45 -0.93 -1.16 7.26
CA PHE A 45 -1.81 -1.25 8.42
C PHE A 45 -3.20 -0.72 8.06
N GLY A 46 -4.21 -1.60 8.02
CA GLY A 46 -5.56 -1.16 7.68
C GLY A 46 -6.56 -2.29 7.52
N GLY A 47 -7.72 -1.94 6.99
CA GLY A 47 -8.76 -2.89 6.66
C GLY A 47 -9.33 -2.62 5.27
N TYR A 48 -9.71 -3.66 4.56
CA TYR A 48 -10.40 -3.55 3.29
C TYR A 48 -11.66 -4.41 3.23
N SER A 49 -12.59 -3.97 2.42
CA SER A 49 -13.83 -4.69 2.13
C SER A 49 -14.06 -4.77 0.63
N LEU A 50 -14.39 -5.96 0.16
CA LEU A 50 -14.59 -6.26 -1.25
C LEU A 50 -15.60 -7.40 -1.39
N ALA A 51 -16.79 -7.12 -1.94
CA ALA A 51 -17.75 -8.15 -2.35
C ALA A 51 -17.95 -9.31 -1.34
N GLY A 52 -18.13 -9.00 -0.05
CA GLY A 52 -18.30 -9.98 1.03
C GLY A 52 -17.00 -10.44 1.69
N LEU A 53 -15.83 -10.14 1.13
CA LEU A 53 -14.55 -10.29 1.80
C LEU A 53 -14.30 -9.07 2.70
N THR A 54 -13.92 -9.30 3.93
CA THR A 54 -13.38 -8.29 4.84
C THR A 54 -12.01 -8.75 5.30
N ALA A 55 -11.03 -7.88 5.24
CA ALA A 55 -9.70 -8.15 5.75
C ALA A 55 -9.24 -7.05 6.68
N GLN A 56 -8.48 -7.44 7.70
CA GLN A 56 -7.73 -6.55 8.57
C GLN A 56 -6.27 -6.94 8.50
N VAL A 57 -5.42 -5.96 8.29
CA VAL A 57 -3.98 -6.16 8.11
C VAL A 57 -3.23 -5.30 9.11
N TYR A 58 -2.30 -5.91 9.79
CA TYR A 58 -1.44 -5.27 10.78
C TYR A 58 0.01 -5.49 10.39
N THR A 59 0.69 -4.44 9.97
CA THR A 59 2.10 -4.51 9.59
C THR A 59 2.94 -3.77 10.60
N LEU A 60 3.91 -4.45 11.19
CA LEU A 60 4.97 -3.84 11.98
C LEU A 60 6.14 -3.50 11.03
N PRO A 61 6.34 -2.23 10.67
CA PRO A 61 7.36 -1.81 9.73
C PRO A 61 8.72 -1.72 10.43
N LEU A 62 9.45 -2.84 10.48
CA LEU A 62 10.81 -2.85 11.00
C LEU A 62 11.76 -2.45 9.88
N ASP A 63 12.57 -1.40 10.12
CA ASP A 63 13.59 -0.97 9.19
C ASP A 63 14.82 -0.37 9.91
N TYR A 64 15.94 -0.43 9.21
CA TYR A 64 17.18 0.16 9.64
C TYR A 64 17.89 0.84 8.47
N THR A 65 18.25 2.12 8.62
CA THR A 65 18.90 2.91 7.58
C THR A 65 20.37 3.13 7.87
N VAL A 66 21.21 2.81 6.89
CA VAL A 66 22.65 3.08 6.87
C VAL A 66 22.90 4.21 5.86
N HIS A 67 23.56 5.28 6.30
CA HIS A 67 23.87 6.43 5.44
C HIS A 67 25.26 6.29 4.82
N ASP A 68 25.46 7.02 3.72
CA ASP A 68 26.75 7.11 2.98
C ASP A 68 27.27 5.74 2.49
N VAL A 69 26.35 4.89 2.05
CA VAL A 69 26.66 3.58 1.47
C VAL A 69 26.89 3.74 -0.03
N LEU A 70 28.00 3.20 -0.53
CA LEU A 70 28.43 3.24 -1.94
C LEU A 70 28.89 4.63 -2.41
N HIS A 71 28.14 5.69 -2.16
CA HIS A 71 28.44 7.07 -2.50
C HIS A 71 27.96 8.04 -1.42
N ASP A 72 28.59 9.19 -1.33
CA ASP A 72 28.18 10.27 -0.42
C ASP A 72 26.73 10.69 -0.68
N GLY A 73 25.94 10.70 0.39
CA GLY A 73 24.53 11.04 0.34
C GLY A 73 23.59 9.91 -0.08
N TRP A 74 24.08 8.70 -0.41
CA TRP A 74 23.25 7.53 -0.60
C TRP A 74 22.93 6.86 0.73
N ALA A 75 21.71 6.34 0.87
CA ALA A 75 21.33 5.58 2.05
C ALA A 75 20.76 4.21 1.67
N LEU A 76 21.15 3.18 2.41
CA LEU A 76 20.59 1.84 2.29
C LEU A 76 19.66 1.61 3.47
N ARG A 77 18.39 1.34 3.17
CA ARG A 77 17.38 0.98 4.14
C ARG A 77 17.14 -0.52 4.09
N ILE A 78 17.46 -1.21 5.17
CA ILE A 78 17.18 -2.64 5.34
C ILE A 78 15.78 -2.75 5.90
N LEU A 79 14.92 -3.54 5.27
CA LEU A 79 13.52 -3.71 5.59
C LEU A 79 13.27 -5.11 6.15
N ALA A 80 12.48 -5.23 7.20
CA ALA A 80 12.05 -6.51 7.75
C ALA A 80 10.61 -6.43 8.30
N PRO A 81 9.62 -6.02 7.49
CA PRO A 81 8.25 -5.91 7.97
C PRO A 81 7.69 -7.28 8.35
N VAL A 82 6.98 -7.30 9.48
CA VAL A 82 6.20 -8.45 9.94
C VAL A 82 4.72 -8.11 9.79
N GLN A 83 3.98 -8.98 9.15
CA GLN A 83 2.57 -8.78 8.84
C GLN A 83 1.70 -9.86 9.48
N LEU A 84 0.54 -9.44 9.99
CA LEU A 84 -0.57 -10.28 10.40
C LEU A 84 -1.81 -9.90 9.57
N GLY A 85 -2.42 -10.87 8.90
CA GLY A 85 -3.67 -10.69 8.16
C GLY A 85 -4.80 -11.49 8.82
N LEU A 86 -5.96 -10.88 8.99
CA LEU A 86 -7.20 -11.50 9.43
C LEU A 86 -8.23 -11.32 8.33
N TYR A 87 -8.74 -12.42 7.78
CA TYR A 87 -9.63 -12.42 6.63
C TYR A 87 -10.93 -13.13 6.97
N SER A 88 -12.05 -12.55 6.58
CA SER A 88 -13.38 -13.13 6.69
C SER A 88 -14.11 -12.98 5.36
N LEU A 89 -14.46 -14.11 4.75
CA LEU A 89 -15.25 -14.16 3.52
C LEU A 89 -16.63 -14.72 3.84
N LYS A 90 -17.67 -13.94 3.56
CA LYS A 90 -19.07 -14.35 3.70
C LYS A 90 -19.65 -14.63 2.33
N VAL A 91 -20.03 -15.89 2.11
CA VAL A 91 -20.65 -16.36 0.86
C VAL A 91 -22.03 -16.91 1.17
N THR A 92 -22.98 -16.69 0.29
CA THR A 92 -24.29 -17.37 0.36
C THR A 92 -24.27 -18.50 -0.67
N ASP A 93 -24.52 -19.72 -0.23
CA ASP A 93 -24.54 -20.88 -1.12
C ASP A 93 -25.82 -20.91 -1.98
N THR A 94 -25.91 -21.88 -2.90
CA THR A 94 -27.07 -22.05 -3.79
C THR A 94 -28.37 -22.37 -3.05
N ASN A 95 -28.30 -22.81 -1.80
CA ASN A 95 -29.45 -23.13 -0.94
C ASN A 95 -29.87 -21.92 -0.09
N GLY A 96 -29.16 -20.79 -0.19
CA GLY A 96 -29.40 -19.58 0.60
C GLY A 96 -28.73 -19.62 1.98
N GLU A 97 -27.88 -20.62 2.28
CA GLU A 97 -27.15 -20.71 3.53
C GLU A 97 -25.93 -19.79 3.51
N ARG A 98 -25.70 -19.05 4.60
CA ARG A 98 -24.54 -18.17 4.76
C ARG A 98 -23.36 -18.97 5.31
N ILE A 99 -22.30 -19.05 4.50
CA ILE A 99 -21.03 -19.68 4.89
C ILE A 99 -20.04 -18.57 5.19
N SER A 100 -19.37 -18.66 6.34
CA SER A 100 -18.22 -17.79 6.68
C SER A 100 -16.95 -18.61 6.62
N ILE A 101 -15.95 -18.10 5.89
CA ILE A 101 -14.60 -18.66 5.81
C ILE A 101 -13.67 -17.67 6.46
N ASP A 102 -13.15 -18.03 7.64
CA ASP A 102 -12.22 -17.18 8.38
C ASP A 102 -10.80 -17.74 8.27
N GLN A 103 -9.87 -16.89 7.87
CA GLN A 103 -8.46 -17.25 7.71
C GLN A 103 -7.57 -16.21 8.39
N GLN A 104 -6.40 -16.65 8.81
CA GLN A 104 -5.36 -15.79 9.35
C GLN A 104 -4.07 -16.05 8.60
N SER A 105 -3.24 -15.03 8.45
CA SER A 105 -1.90 -15.18 7.88
C SER A 105 -0.87 -14.43 8.70
N VAL A 106 0.34 -14.96 8.70
CA VAL A 106 1.53 -14.25 9.17
C VAL A 106 2.58 -14.29 8.06
N ALA A 107 3.26 -13.17 7.82
CA ALA A 107 4.34 -13.10 6.84
C ALA A 107 5.50 -12.24 7.36
N LEU A 108 6.71 -12.61 6.96
CA LEU A 108 7.93 -11.83 7.15
C LEU A 108 8.54 -11.56 5.77
N MET A 109 8.80 -10.30 5.45
CA MET A 109 9.27 -9.86 4.13
C MET A 109 10.56 -9.04 4.21
N PRO A 110 11.71 -9.66 4.50
CA PRO A 110 12.98 -8.96 4.45
C PRO A 110 13.27 -8.40 3.06
N GLY A 111 13.99 -7.28 3.03
CA GLY A 111 14.37 -6.62 1.78
C GLY A 111 15.26 -5.43 1.99
N ALA A 112 15.46 -4.68 0.92
CA ALA A 112 16.27 -3.48 0.91
C ALA A 112 15.68 -2.41 -0.01
N GLU A 113 15.87 -1.16 0.37
CA GLU A 113 15.57 0.03 -0.43
C GLU A 113 16.82 0.90 -0.44
N LEU A 114 17.23 1.36 -1.62
CA LEU A 114 18.37 2.26 -1.78
C LEU A 114 17.85 3.67 -2.05
N GLU A 115 18.22 4.63 -1.21
CA GLU A 115 17.85 6.03 -1.41
C GLU A 115 18.98 6.75 -2.17
N ILE A 116 18.68 7.18 -3.39
CA ILE A 116 19.62 7.83 -4.31
C ILE A 116 19.17 9.26 -4.55
N PRO A 117 19.91 10.27 -4.08
CA PRO A 117 19.62 11.66 -4.43
C PRO A 117 19.76 11.89 -5.94
N ALA A 118 18.66 12.26 -6.60
CA ALA A 118 18.61 12.60 -8.03
C ALA A 118 18.47 14.12 -8.20
N GLY A 119 19.56 14.83 -7.93
CA GLY A 119 19.60 16.29 -7.90
C GLY A 119 19.17 16.88 -6.54
N LYS A 120 18.70 18.14 -6.55
CA LYS A 120 18.45 18.91 -5.32
C LYS A 120 17.07 18.66 -4.68
N ARG A 121 16.14 18.04 -5.39
CA ARG A 121 14.73 17.97 -4.99
C ARG A 121 14.15 16.58 -5.07
N THR A 122 14.80 15.67 -5.77
CA THR A 122 14.29 14.34 -6.07
C THR A 122 15.16 13.29 -5.40
N VAL A 123 14.52 12.30 -4.82
CA VAL A 123 15.17 11.08 -4.31
C VAL A 123 14.55 9.91 -5.07
N PHE A 124 15.39 9.08 -5.67
CA PHE A 124 15.01 7.85 -6.34
C PHE A 124 15.24 6.66 -5.40
N LYS A 125 14.28 5.76 -5.28
CA LYS A 125 14.26 4.68 -4.28
C LYS A 125 13.92 3.34 -4.92
N PRO A 126 14.86 2.64 -5.56
CA PRO A 126 14.67 1.26 -5.97
C PRO A 126 14.64 0.36 -4.73
N PHE A 127 13.75 -0.64 -4.75
CA PHE A 127 13.60 -1.57 -3.64
C PHE A 127 13.27 -2.99 -4.11
N ALA A 128 13.60 -3.97 -3.27
CA ALA A 128 13.17 -5.35 -3.43
C ALA A 128 12.96 -5.99 -2.06
N GLN A 129 11.89 -6.78 -1.94
CA GLN A 129 11.55 -7.56 -0.75
C GLN A 129 11.14 -8.97 -1.21
N PHE A 130 11.54 -9.97 -0.45
CA PHE A 130 11.14 -11.34 -0.65
C PHE A 130 10.92 -11.99 0.71
N GLY A 131 9.80 -12.65 0.88
CA GLY A 131 9.42 -13.21 2.15
C GLY A 131 8.67 -14.52 2.07
N VAL A 132 8.36 -15.02 3.24
CA VAL A 132 7.57 -16.22 3.44
C VAL A 132 6.43 -15.94 4.40
N GLY A 133 5.32 -16.61 4.18
CA GLY A 133 4.18 -16.53 5.07
C GLY A 133 3.55 -17.89 5.32
N HIS A 134 2.71 -17.92 6.34
CA HIS A 134 1.93 -19.07 6.74
C HIS A 134 0.47 -18.66 6.96
N THR A 135 -0.46 -19.51 6.52
CA THR A 135 -1.90 -19.30 6.65
C THR A 135 -2.48 -20.34 7.63
N PHE A 136 -3.30 -19.87 8.54
CA PHE A 136 -4.04 -20.69 9.49
C PHE A 136 -5.53 -20.73 9.10
N GLY A 137 -6.24 -21.82 9.46
CA GLY A 137 -7.67 -21.96 9.17
C GLY A 137 -7.97 -22.38 7.73
N VAL A 138 -7.00 -22.98 7.02
CA VAL A 138 -7.17 -23.50 5.65
C VAL A 138 -7.34 -24.99 5.71
N ASP A 139 -8.51 -25.49 5.27
CA ASP A 139 -8.80 -26.93 5.25
C ASP A 139 -8.22 -27.64 4.02
N ALA A 140 -7.83 -26.88 2.98
CA ALA A 140 -7.29 -27.42 1.74
C ALA A 140 -6.27 -26.46 1.11
N GLY A 141 -5.18 -27.01 0.57
CA GLY A 141 -4.12 -26.27 -0.08
C GLY A 141 -2.84 -26.15 0.74
N SER A 142 -1.86 -25.42 0.24
CA SER A 142 -0.61 -25.19 0.97
C SER A 142 -0.80 -24.06 1.99
N PRO A 143 -0.52 -24.29 3.27
CA PRO A 143 -0.58 -23.22 4.27
C PRO A 143 0.59 -22.24 4.16
N ASN A 144 1.63 -22.56 3.40
CA ASN A 144 2.83 -21.73 3.25
C ASN A 144 2.85 -21.06 1.88
N PHE A 145 3.33 -19.83 1.85
CA PHE A 145 3.45 -19.06 0.61
C PHE A 145 4.71 -18.20 0.59
N TYR A 146 5.19 -17.90 -0.60
CA TYR A 146 6.18 -16.86 -0.85
C TYR A 146 5.46 -15.55 -1.17
N VAL A 147 6.05 -14.43 -0.75
CA VAL A 147 5.62 -13.07 -1.11
C VAL A 147 6.81 -12.29 -1.62
N PHE A 148 6.63 -11.55 -2.69
CA PHE A 148 7.68 -10.71 -3.24
C PHE A 148 7.13 -9.35 -3.70
N LEU A 149 7.93 -8.32 -3.48
CA LEU A 149 7.74 -6.98 -4.00
C LEU A 149 9.05 -6.47 -4.57
N ALA A 150 9.01 -5.87 -5.76
CA ALA A 150 10.15 -5.16 -6.30
C ALA A 150 9.66 -3.94 -7.09
N GLY A 151 10.44 -2.89 -7.08
CA GLY A 151 10.04 -1.68 -7.77
C GLY A 151 10.97 -0.51 -7.56
N ALA A 152 10.49 0.65 -7.94
CA ALA A 152 11.17 1.91 -7.70
C ALA A 152 10.14 2.99 -7.38
N ARG A 153 10.54 3.92 -6.53
CA ARG A 153 9.79 5.13 -6.21
C ARG A 153 10.66 6.33 -6.53
N ALA A 154 10.05 7.46 -6.89
CA ALA A 154 10.72 8.74 -6.92
C ALA A 154 9.86 9.77 -6.19
N VAL A 155 10.49 10.59 -5.37
CA VAL A 155 9.83 11.65 -4.63
C VAL A 155 10.53 12.96 -4.91
N SER A 156 9.78 13.93 -5.42
CA SER A 156 10.26 15.29 -5.67
C SER A 156 9.58 16.26 -4.72
N GLN A 157 10.36 17.16 -4.11
CA GLN A 157 9.84 18.12 -3.11
C GLN A 157 10.16 19.57 -3.49
N TRP A 158 9.17 20.43 -3.29
CA TRP A 158 9.27 21.87 -3.46
C TRP A 158 8.77 22.58 -2.21
N HIS A 159 9.31 23.77 -1.97
CA HIS A 159 8.89 24.64 -0.88
C HIS A 159 8.27 25.92 -1.46
N ALA A 160 7.04 26.20 -1.08
CA ALA A 160 6.32 27.45 -1.36
C ALA A 160 6.11 28.20 -0.03
N GLY A 161 7.06 29.06 0.31
CA GLY A 161 7.12 29.65 1.65
C GLY A 161 7.35 28.57 2.72
N VAL A 162 6.42 28.44 3.63
CA VAL A 162 6.44 27.42 4.72
C VAL A 162 5.79 26.08 4.32
N THR A 163 5.12 26.07 3.18
CA THR A 163 4.41 24.88 2.68
C THR A 163 5.36 24.01 1.87
N THR A 164 5.33 22.70 2.13
CA THR A 164 6.05 21.69 1.33
C THR A 164 5.06 20.98 0.42
N ILE A 165 5.39 20.89 -0.86
CA ILE A 165 4.64 20.15 -1.87
C ILE A 165 5.52 18.97 -2.30
N SER A 166 4.99 17.75 -2.22
CA SER A 166 5.68 16.54 -2.63
C SER A 166 4.91 15.88 -3.77
N LEU A 167 5.60 15.54 -4.84
CA LEU A 167 5.11 14.69 -5.93
C LEU A 167 5.85 13.36 -5.82
N GLY A 168 5.10 12.27 -5.76
CA GLY A 168 5.63 10.92 -5.71
C GLY A 168 5.11 10.10 -6.87
N ASP A 169 5.96 9.25 -7.42
CA ASP A 169 5.61 8.25 -8.40
C ASP A 169 6.27 6.92 -8.05
N ALA A 170 5.61 5.82 -8.42
CA ALA A 170 6.14 4.49 -8.21
C ALA A 170 5.71 3.52 -9.30
N ILE A 171 6.58 2.55 -9.55
CA ILE A 171 6.27 1.31 -10.25
C ILE A 171 6.57 0.15 -9.32
N ILE A 172 5.59 -0.72 -9.11
CA ILE A 172 5.69 -1.86 -8.20
C ILE A 172 5.26 -3.12 -8.95
N PHE A 173 6.10 -4.14 -8.90
CA PHE A 173 5.77 -5.50 -9.27
C PHE A 173 5.66 -6.32 -7.99
N ALA A 174 4.52 -6.96 -7.79
CA ALA A 174 4.22 -7.68 -6.57
C ALA A 174 3.50 -8.99 -6.85
N GLY A 175 3.75 -10.00 -6.03
CA GLY A 175 3.09 -11.28 -6.17
C GLY A 175 3.26 -12.19 -4.97
N ASP A 176 2.39 -13.21 -4.91
CA ASP A 176 2.49 -14.30 -3.97
C ASP A 176 2.35 -15.65 -4.69
N SER A 177 2.92 -16.67 -4.09
CA SER A 177 2.90 -18.03 -4.63
C SER A 177 2.87 -19.05 -3.50
N PRO A 178 1.91 -19.99 -3.50
CA PRO A 178 1.89 -21.06 -2.50
C PRO A 178 3.12 -21.98 -2.67
N ILE A 179 3.64 -22.45 -1.53
CA ILE A 179 4.70 -23.45 -1.51
C ILE A 179 4.06 -24.83 -1.67
N GLY A 180 4.10 -25.39 -2.87
CA GLY A 180 3.45 -26.65 -3.23
C GLY A 180 2.36 -26.46 -4.26
N SER A 181 1.13 -26.87 -3.97
CA SER A 181 -0.01 -26.77 -4.89
C SER A 181 -0.83 -25.51 -4.60
N GLY A 182 -1.22 -24.78 -5.64
CA GLY A 182 -2.07 -23.59 -5.55
C GLY A 182 -1.88 -22.65 -6.74
N PHE A 183 -2.48 -21.49 -6.66
CA PHE A 183 -2.40 -20.46 -7.70
C PHE A 183 -1.47 -19.34 -7.23
N SER A 184 -0.58 -18.91 -8.13
CA SER A 184 0.24 -17.71 -7.91
C SER A 184 -0.51 -16.49 -8.43
N GLU A 185 -0.47 -15.42 -7.66
CA GLU A 185 -1.03 -14.12 -8.05
C GLU A 185 0.11 -13.11 -8.20
N HIS A 186 -0.07 -12.21 -9.14
CA HIS A 186 0.85 -11.08 -9.31
C HIS A 186 0.13 -9.92 -9.96
N TYR A 187 0.60 -8.73 -9.68
CA TYR A 187 0.14 -7.50 -10.30
C TYR A 187 1.28 -6.52 -10.51
N VAL A 188 1.03 -5.54 -11.36
CA VAL A 188 1.87 -4.36 -11.54
C VAL A 188 1.07 -3.14 -11.16
N SER A 189 1.62 -2.28 -10.32
CA SER A 189 1.02 -1.01 -9.92
C SER A 189 1.89 0.15 -10.41
N LEU A 190 1.25 1.11 -11.09
CA LEU A 190 1.81 2.43 -11.36
C LEU A 190 1.09 3.41 -10.44
N GLN A 191 1.84 4.18 -9.68
CA GLN A 191 1.29 5.07 -8.67
C GLN A 191 1.75 6.50 -8.94
N LEU A 192 0.85 7.46 -8.77
CA LEU A 192 1.15 8.88 -8.84
C LEU A 192 0.46 9.59 -7.67
N GLY A 193 1.23 10.28 -6.85
CA GLY A 193 0.72 10.93 -5.65
C GLY A 193 1.18 12.36 -5.49
N LEU A 194 0.33 13.17 -4.88
CA LEU A 194 0.61 14.55 -4.50
C LEU A 194 0.31 14.72 -3.03
N GLU A 195 1.26 15.28 -2.27
CA GLU A 195 1.08 15.69 -0.89
C GLU A 195 1.36 17.18 -0.72
N VAL A 196 0.53 17.86 0.05
CA VAL A 196 0.75 19.25 0.49
C VAL A 196 0.81 19.26 2.01
N ARG A 197 1.95 19.70 2.57
CA ARG A 197 2.19 19.81 4.01
C ARG A 197 2.28 21.26 4.44
N HIS A 198 1.60 21.61 5.52
CA HIS A 198 1.62 22.96 6.06
C HIS A 198 1.85 22.93 7.58
N PRO A 199 2.80 23.71 8.13
CA PRO A 199 2.98 23.85 9.56
C PRO A 199 1.75 24.46 10.23
N LEU A 200 1.37 23.94 11.40
CA LEU A 200 0.15 24.38 12.11
C LEU A 200 0.35 25.70 12.90
N GLY A 201 1.55 26.29 12.86
CA GLY A 201 1.83 27.59 13.46
C GLY A 201 2.01 27.58 14.99
N PHE A 202 1.91 26.43 15.64
CA PHE A 202 2.17 26.28 17.08
C PHE A 202 3.27 25.27 17.35
N ARG A 203 3.74 25.22 18.60
CA ARG A 203 4.75 24.25 19.04
C ARG A 203 4.26 23.45 20.25
N VAL A 204 4.67 22.18 20.31
CA VAL A 204 4.47 21.30 21.45
C VAL A 204 5.88 20.85 21.91
N GLY A 205 6.41 21.51 22.93
CA GLY A 205 7.81 21.36 23.32
C GLY A 205 8.77 21.78 22.19
N SER A 206 9.63 20.88 21.76
CA SER A 206 10.55 21.08 20.63
C SER A 206 9.93 20.81 19.26
N LEU A 207 8.75 20.22 19.22
CA LEU A 207 8.09 19.82 17.97
C LEU A 207 7.31 21.00 17.37
N ALA A 208 7.38 21.16 16.06
CA ALA A 208 6.55 22.07 15.26
C ALA A 208 5.59 21.21 14.41
N PRO A 209 4.36 20.94 14.90
CA PRO A 209 3.44 20.08 14.18
C PRO A 209 3.10 20.61 12.79
N ASP A 210 2.98 19.72 11.83
CA ASP A 210 2.49 19.99 10.48
C ASP A 210 1.37 19.01 10.11
N LEU A 211 0.46 19.49 9.26
CA LEU A 211 -0.60 18.69 8.65
C LEU A 211 -0.28 18.50 7.17
N GLY A 212 -0.31 17.27 6.71
CA GLY A 212 -0.26 16.89 5.32
C GLY A 212 -1.63 16.44 4.83
N VAL A 213 -1.98 16.81 3.61
CA VAL A 213 -3.13 16.24 2.88
C VAL A 213 -2.59 15.69 1.59
N TYR A 214 -3.01 14.50 1.19
CA TYR A 214 -2.49 13.85 0.02
C TYR A 214 -3.58 13.15 -0.80
N THR A 215 -3.26 12.90 -2.06
CA THR A 215 -4.02 12.02 -2.95
C THR A 215 -3.05 11.14 -3.73
N ILE A 216 -3.45 9.90 -4.01
CA ILE A 216 -2.67 8.96 -4.82
C ILE A 216 -3.62 8.31 -5.83
N TYR A 217 -3.16 8.17 -7.06
CA TYR A 217 -3.80 7.41 -8.10
C TYR A 217 -3.00 6.14 -8.36
N TYR A 218 -3.68 5.00 -8.41
CA TYR A 218 -3.14 3.68 -8.70
C TYR A 218 -3.70 3.21 -10.04
N TYR A 219 -2.82 2.80 -10.93
CA TYR A 219 -3.18 2.12 -12.17
C TYR A 219 -2.50 0.75 -12.21
N TYR A 220 -3.26 -0.28 -12.51
CA TYR A 220 -2.81 -1.67 -12.54
C TYR A 220 -2.81 -2.19 -13.99
N PRO A 221 -1.69 -2.06 -14.74
CA PRO A 221 -1.55 -2.63 -16.09
C PRO A 221 -1.77 -4.13 -16.12
N VAL A 222 -1.29 -4.83 -15.09
CA VAL A 222 -1.68 -6.19 -14.74
C VAL A 222 -2.68 -6.06 -13.61
N PRO A 223 -3.97 -6.35 -13.85
CA PRO A 223 -5.02 -6.08 -12.88
C PRO A 223 -4.81 -6.80 -11.55
N LEU A 224 -5.16 -6.11 -10.48
CA LEU A 224 -5.23 -6.69 -9.16
C LEU A 224 -6.45 -7.60 -9.10
N ALA A 225 -6.22 -8.90 -8.98
CA ALA A 225 -7.26 -9.92 -8.95
C ALA A 225 -7.51 -10.41 -7.52
N PHE A 226 -8.78 -10.52 -7.14
CA PHE A 226 -9.20 -11.14 -5.90
C PHE A 226 -10.04 -12.34 -6.21
N SER A 227 -9.64 -13.50 -5.67
CA SER A 227 -10.35 -14.78 -5.69
C SER A 227 -10.93 -15.22 -7.04
N ARG A 228 -10.50 -16.35 -7.53
CA ARG A 228 -11.10 -17.02 -8.72
C ARG A 228 -12.46 -17.67 -8.43
N PHE A 229 -12.96 -17.59 -7.20
CA PHE A 229 -14.26 -18.15 -6.81
C PHE A 229 -15.45 -17.25 -7.04
N LEU A 230 -15.18 -15.97 -7.26
CA LEU A 230 -16.23 -15.03 -7.65
C LEU A 230 -16.25 -15.02 -9.18
N GLU A 231 -17.19 -15.74 -9.78
CA GLU A 231 -17.48 -15.54 -11.19
C GLU A 231 -18.53 -14.41 -11.31
N PRO A 232 -18.21 -13.35 -12.04
CA PRO A 232 -16.95 -13.06 -12.73
C PRO A 232 -15.83 -12.64 -11.76
N GLU A 233 -14.58 -13.06 -12.06
CA GLU A 233 -13.38 -12.65 -11.33
C GLU A 233 -13.31 -11.13 -11.21
N LEU A 234 -13.18 -10.62 -9.99
CA LEU A 234 -13.09 -9.18 -9.77
C LEU A 234 -11.69 -8.69 -10.09
N LYS A 235 -11.59 -7.87 -11.12
CA LYS A 235 -10.35 -7.25 -11.58
C LYS A 235 -10.37 -5.77 -11.32
N ILE A 236 -9.44 -5.30 -10.52
CA ILE A 236 -9.26 -3.89 -10.24
C ILE A 236 -8.16 -3.36 -11.15
N VAL A 237 -8.50 -2.37 -11.98
CA VAL A 237 -7.58 -1.73 -12.94
C VAL A 237 -7.10 -0.39 -12.41
N ASN A 238 -7.90 0.29 -11.61
CA ASN A 238 -7.53 1.58 -11.04
C ASN A 238 -8.19 1.81 -9.69
N GLN A 239 -7.53 2.63 -8.88
CA GLN A 239 -8.01 3.09 -7.58
C GLN A 239 -7.57 4.53 -7.35
N GLY A 240 -8.29 5.23 -6.48
CA GLY A 240 -7.90 6.51 -5.93
C GLY A 240 -7.75 6.41 -4.43
N GLU A 241 -6.84 7.18 -3.89
CA GLU A 241 -6.68 7.37 -2.45
C GLU A 241 -6.68 8.85 -2.11
N ILE A 242 -7.34 9.18 -1.01
CA ILE A 242 -7.24 10.47 -0.34
C ILE A 242 -6.89 10.24 1.12
N GLY A 243 -6.11 11.13 1.70
CA GLY A 243 -5.74 10.98 3.09
C GLY A 243 -5.10 12.21 3.68
N PHE A 244 -4.77 12.09 4.96
CA PHE A 244 -4.05 13.11 5.69
C PHE A 244 -2.94 12.48 6.55
N SER A 245 -1.97 13.29 6.94
CA SER A 245 -0.89 12.90 7.83
C SER A 245 -0.57 14.03 8.79
N ILE A 246 -0.16 13.68 10.00
CA ILE A 246 0.34 14.59 11.00
C ILE A 246 1.78 14.20 11.32
N GLY A 247 2.66 15.17 11.37
CA GLY A 247 4.07 15.00 11.68
C GLY A 247 4.67 16.22 12.32
N SER A 248 5.97 16.43 12.13
CA SER A 248 6.65 17.62 12.59
C SER A 248 7.54 18.19 11.50
N ALA A 249 7.50 19.50 11.33
CA ALA A 249 8.40 20.24 10.47
C ALA A 249 9.84 20.29 11.04
N THR A 250 10.00 20.07 12.36
CA THR A 250 11.31 19.91 12.99
C THR A 250 11.73 18.45 12.97
N GLN A 251 13.00 18.21 12.59
CA GLN A 251 13.56 16.86 12.62
C GLN A 251 13.59 16.31 14.05
N PHE A 252 13.01 15.15 14.27
CA PHE A 252 13.12 14.42 15.52
C PHE A 252 13.20 12.91 15.27
N ARG A 253 13.76 12.19 16.22
CA ARG A 253 13.82 10.71 16.19
C ARG A 253 12.95 10.16 17.32
N TRP A 254 12.15 9.17 17.00
CA TRP A 254 11.32 8.46 17.97
C TRP A 254 11.35 6.96 17.66
N LEU A 255 11.74 6.15 18.63
CA LEU A 255 11.89 4.68 18.49
C LEU A 255 12.73 4.25 17.27
N GLY A 256 13.78 5.02 16.93
CA GLY A 256 14.62 4.74 15.77
C GLY A 256 14.10 5.29 14.43
N LEU A 257 12.86 5.71 14.37
CA LEU A 257 12.26 6.33 13.17
C LEU A 257 12.68 7.80 13.07
N SER A 258 13.14 8.22 11.90
CA SER A 258 13.47 9.62 11.61
C SER A 258 12.23 10.32 11.08
N ASN A 259 11.84 11.41 11.75
CA ASN A 259 10.65 12.21 11.39
C ASN A 259 9.37 11.39 11.22
N PRO A 260 8.97 10.58 12.24
CA PRO A 260 7.78 9.77 12.12
C PRO A 260 6.53 10.64 11.88
N ARG A 261 5.72 10.22 10.94
CA ARG A 261 4.41 10.80 10.62
C ARG A 261 3.38 9.71 10.78
N ILE A 262 2.20 10.08 11.24
CA ILE A 262 1.04 9.18 11.29
C ILE A 262 -0.10 9.80 10.49
N GLY A 263 -0.79 8.99 9.75
CA GLY A 263 -1.90 9.45 8.92
C GLY A 263 -2.97 8.39 8.73
N ALA A 264 -4.03 8.79 8.05
CA ALA A 264 -5.07 7.88 7.59
C ALA A 264 -5.35 8.14 6.12
N GLY A 265 -5.62 7.06 5.39
CA GLY A 265 -5.96 7.06 3.98
C GLY A 265 -7.19 6.25 3.71
N PHE A 266 -7.98 6.70 2.74
CA PHE A 266 -9.15 6.03 2.22
C PHE A 266 -8.94 5.75 0.75
N ILE A 267 -8.86 4.44 0.39
CA ILE A 267 -8.71 3.97 -0.98
C ILE A 267 -10.06 3.50 -1.49
N PHE A 268 -10.38 3.85 -2.73
CA PHE A 268 -11.62 3.51 -3.39
C PHE A 268 -11.42 3.24 -4.87
N GLY A 269 -12.23 2.38 -5.43
CA GLY A 269 -12.23 2.02 -6.86
C GLY A 269 -12.33 0.52 -7.09
N GLY A 270 -12.88 0.11 -8.21
CA GLY A 270 -13.03 -1.30 -8.59
C GLY A 270 -13.87 -2.15 -7.63
N GLY A 271 -14.78 -1.54 -6.85
CA GLY A 271 -15.59 -2.23 -5.84
C GLY A 271 -14.84 -2.51 -4.52
N LEU A 272 -13.57 -2.14 -4.42
CA LEU A 272 -12.77 -2.25 -3.21
C LEU A 272 -12.80 -0.94 -2.44
N THR A 273 -13.00 -1.04 -1.14
CA THR A 273 -12.90 0.07 -0.19
C THR A 273 -11.88 -0.28 0.88
N VAL A 274 -10.93 0.62 1.12
CA VAL A 274 -9.86 0.43 2.11
C VAL A 274 -9.79 1.63 3.03
N LEU A 275 -9.68 1.36 4.33
CA LEU A 275 -9.25 2.34 5.31
C LEU A 275 -7.89 1.89 5.85
N ARG A 276 -6.87 2.74 5.75
CA ARG A 276 -5.54 2.44 6.27
C ARG A 276 -4.98 3.51 7.17
N ILE A 277 -4.10 3.10 8.07
CA ILE A 277 -3.21 3.97 8.81
C ILE A 277 -1.84 3.90 8.12
N ASN A 278 -1.24 5.03 7.87
CA ASN A 278 0.07 5.12 7.24
C ASN A 278 1.08 5.83 8.14
N PHE A 279 2.34 5.53 7.89
CA PHE A 279 3.47 6.12 8.61
C PHE A 279 4.29 6.99 7.64
N GLY A 280 3.68 8.12 7.21
CA GLY A 280 4.25 9.06 6.26
C GLY A 280 3.56 9.07 4.91
N PHE A 281 4.11 9.85 3.96
CA PHE A 281 3.70 9.81 2.56
C PHE A 281 4.17 8.47 1.97
N HIS A 282 3.26 7.75 1.37
CA HIS A 282 3.47 6.35 1.02
C HIS A 282 4.39 6.16 -0.20
N LEU A 283 4.56 7.18 -1.02
CA LEU A 283 5.44 7.20 -2.18
C LEU A 283 6.82 7.72 -1.84
#